data_24dd04a4097f69d84cc2df2a698c7d0b
#
_entry.id   24dd04a4097f69d84cc2df2a698c7d0b
#
_cell.length_a   1.000
_cell.length_b   1.000
_cell.length_c   1.000
_cell.angle_alpha   90.00
_cell.angle_beta   90.00
_cell.angle_gamma   90.00
#
_symmetry.space_group_name_H-M   'P 1'
#
loop_
_entity.id
_entity.type
_entity.pdbx_description
1 polymer ?
#
loop_
_entity_poly.entity_id
_entity_poly.type
_entity_poly.pdbx_seq_one_letter_code
_entity_poly.pdbx_strand_id
1 'polypeptide(L)'
;MKIVKVLYCRVSSLEQKTDRQRVNEKDFDMVVEDKCSGAVPFFEREAGKEVKRLIDNGVNFSLSVLTIDRLGRNLRDIINTIHFFTERKITISFISQSLSTLDIDGKENPIAKMMISILGVVGEMERTQIRERQVEGIKLAKLKGIYKGRVTGSTEDTLKFLGKEKNNKALELLKKGYKAIEISKITGVHINTITKIKKLGLQEKLVNS
;
A
#
# COMPACT_ATOMS: atom_id res chain seq x y z
N MET A 1 -8.11 10.17 33.72
CA MET A 1 -7.14 10.75 32.78
C MET A 1 -7.93 11.41 31.66
N LYS A 2 -7.55 12.63 31.24
CA LYS A 2 -8.18 13.30 30.07
C LYS A 2 -7.86 12.52 28.82
N ILE A 3 -8.88 12.21 27.98
CA ILE A 3 -8.69 11.59 26.69
C ILE A 3 -8.27 12.69 25.70
N VAL A 4 -7.15 12.51 25.02
CA VAL A 4 -6.69 13.44 23.98
C VAL A 4 -7.51 13.20 22.71
N LYS A 5 -8.13 14.25 22.18
CA LYS A 5 -8.92 14.17 20.94
C LYS A 5 -8.01 14.47 19.75
N VAL A 6 -7.79 13.48 18.90
CA VAL A 6 -6.94 13.59 17.71
C VAL A 6 -7.82 13.63 16.46
N LEU A 7 -7.66 14.67 15.63
CA LEU A 7 -8.28 14.76 14.31
C LEU A 7 -7.27 14.32 13.24
N TYR A 8 -7.60 13.30 12.46
CA TYR A 8 -6.80 12.86 11.32
C TYR A 8 -7.41 13.35 10.03
N CYS A 9 -6.61 14.05 9.23
CA CYS A 9 -6.95 14.56 7.91
C CYS A 9 -6.09 13.90 6.84
N ARG A 10 -6.66 13.63 5.65
CA ARG A 10 -5.89 13.13 4.51
C ARG A 10 -6.36 13.75 3.19
N VAL A 11 -5.41 14.20 2.39
CA VAL A 11 -5.62 14.61 0.99
C VAL A 11 -4.72 13.79 0.06
N SER A 12 -5.17 13.60 -1.18
CA SER A 12 -4.46 12.74 -2.15
C SER A 12 -3.35 13.45 -2.90
N SER A 13 -3.34 14.79 -2.91
CA SER A 13 -2.31 15.61 -3.57
C SER A 13 -1.94 16.84 -2.74
N LEU A 14 -0.77 17.41 -3.01
CA LEU A 14 -0.27 18.60 -2.34
C LEU A 14 -1.13 19.84 -2.58
N GLU A 15 -1.88 19.88 -3.70
CA GLU A 15 -2.72 21.01 -4.09
C GLU A 15 -4.12 20.98 -3.44
N GLN A 16 -4.54 19.82 -2.90
CA GLN A 16 -5.83 19.70 -2.24
C GLN A 16 -5.76 20.23 -0.80
N LYS A 17 -6.77 21.05 -0.44
CA LYS A 17 -6.90 21.59 0.90
C LYS A 17 -7.69 20.66 1.81
N THR A 18 -7.29 20.61 3.08
CA THR A 18 -7.98 19.84 4.14
C THR A 18 -9.08 20.64 4.83
N ASP A 19 -9.35 21.87 4.39
CA ASP A 19 -10.28 22.80 5.05
C ASP A 19 -11.64 22.17 5.40
N ARG A 20 -12.21 21.36 4.47
CA ARG A 20 -13.47 20.65 4.73
C ARG A 20 -13.36 19.59 5.83
N GLN A 21 -12.18 19.05 6.10
CA GLN A 21 -11.95 18.08 7.14
C GLN A 21 -11.65 18.74 8.48
N ARG A 22 -11.26 20.02 8.48
CA ARG A 22 -10.87 20.82 9.62
C ARG A 22 -11.98 21.77 10.14
N VAL A 23 -13.21 21.61 9.67
CA VAL A 23 -14.34 22.53 10.02
C VAL A 23 -14.47 22.73 11.52
N ASN A 24 -14.23 21.69 12.32
CA ASN A 24 -14.31 21.74 13.78
C ASN A 24 -12.95 21.44 14.45
N GLU A 25 -11.81 21.85 13.85
CA GLU A 25 -10.49 21.52 14.39
C GLU A 25 -10.26 22.06 15.82
N LYS A 26 -10.95 23.12 16.20
CA LYS A 26 -10.88 23.72 17.55
C LYS A 26 -11.40 22.80 18.65
N ASP A 27 -12.20 21.80 18.31
CA ASP A 27 -12.75 20.82 19.25
C ASP A 27 -11.78 19.66 19.55
N PHE A 28 -10.60 19.69 18.91
CA PHE A 28 -9.57 18.66 19.02
C PHE A 28 -8.31 19.21 19.69
N ASP A 29 -7.69 18.36 20.50
CA ASP A 29 -6.43 18.72 21.17
C ASP A 29 -5.23 18.62 20.21
N MET A 30 -5.33 17.79 19.13
CA MET A 30 -4.27 17.56 18.15
C MET A 30 -4.86 17.33 16.76
N VAL A 31 -4.21 17.88 15.74
CA VAL A 31 -4.55 17.62 14.32
C VAL A 31 -3.33 17.05 13.62
N VAL A 32 -3.50 15.90 12.96
CA VAL A 32 -2.46 15.25 12.15
C VAL A 32 -2.91 15.16 10.71
N GLU A 33 -2.00 15.40 9.77
CA GLU A 33 -2.35 15.49 8.34
C GLU A 33 -1.40 14.68 7.46
N ASP A 34 -1.98 13.87 6.58
CA ASP A 34 -1.26 13.19 5.50
C ASP A 34 -1.58 13.79 4.14
N LYS A 35 -0.54 14.04 3.35
CA LYS A 35 -0.62 14.44 1.93
C LYS A 35 -0.15 13.29 1.05
N CYS A 36 -0.94 12.23 1.00
CA CYS A 36 -0.58 11.02 0.28
C CYS A 36 -1.80 10.27 -0.27
N SER A 37 -1.54 9.34 -1.21
CA SER A 37 -2.57 8.44 -1.71
C SER A 37 -3.14 7.57 -0.58
N GLY A 38 -4.47 7.36 -0.58
CA GLY A 38 -5.13 6.41 0.31
C GLY A 38 -4.75 4.94 0.06
N ALA A 39 -3.99 4.65 -1.00
CA ALA A 39 -3.43 3.31 -1.26
C ALA A 39 -2.23 2.98 -0.35
N VAL A 40 -1.57 4.00 0.22
CA VAL A 40 -0.52 3.78 1.23
C VAL A 40 -1.18 3.31 2.52
N PRO A 41 -0.72 2.21 3.15
CA PRO A 41 -1.26 1.73 4.42
C PRO A 41 -1.20 2.79 5.52
N PHE A 42 -2.20 2.80 6.42
CA PHE A 42 -2.35 3.87 7.42
C PHE A 42 -1.06 4.10 8.23
N PHE A 43 -0.48 3.05 8.79
CA PHE A 43 0.71 3.15 9.64
C PHE A 43 2.03 3.36 8.89
N GLU A 44 2.02 3.35 7.55
CA GLU A 44 3.19 3.69 6.73
C GLU A 44 3.24 5.19 6.40
N ARG A 45 2.13 5.91 6.59
CA ARG A 45 2.02 7.36 6.37
C ARG A 45 2.68 8.14 7.50
N GLU A 46 3.07 9.38 7.25
CA GLU A 46 3.75 10.21 8.27
C GLU A 46 2.85 10.50 9.47
N ALA A 47 1.62 10.97 9.25
CA ALA A 47 0.67 11.19 10.33
C ALA A 47 0.23 9.86 10.97
N GLY A 48 0.11 8.77 10.19
CA GLY A 48 -0.15 7.44 10.73
C GLY A 48 0.95 6.95 11.67
N LYS A 49 2.22 7.22 11.36
CA LYS A 49 3.36 6.95 12.26
C LYS A 49 3.31 7.79 13.53
N GLU A 50 2.88 9.06 13.41
CA GLU A 50 2.71 9.93 14.57
C GLU A 50 1.63 9.39 15.51
N VAL A 51 0.49 8.99 14.96
CA VAL A 51 -0.58 8.32 15.75
C VAL A 51 -0.07 7.02 16.38
N LYS A 52 0.76 6.24 15.67
CA LYS A 52 1.37 5.04 16.25
C LYS A 52 2.29 5.37 17.43
N ARG A 53 3.08 6.44 17.35
CA ARG A 53 3.91 6.90 18.49
C ARG A 53 3.06 7.25 19.71
N LEU A 54 1.86 7.83 19.55
CA LEU A 54 0.95 8.07 20.68
C LEU A 54 0.56 6.75 21.36
N ILE A 55 0.29 5.69 20.57
CA ILE A 55 -0.02 4.35 21.09
C ILE A 55 1.17 3.76 21.83
N ASP A 56 2.35 3.80 21.21
CA ASP A 56 3.58 3.24 21.76
C ASP A 56 4.01 3.94 23.07
N ASN A 57 3.67 5.23 23.20
CA ASN A 57 3.90 6.03 24.42
C ASN A 57 2.77 5.88 25.47
N GLY A 58 1.78 5.04 25.25
CA GLY A 58 0.67 4.81 26.18
C GLY A 58 -0.26 6.01 26.38
N VAL A 59 -0.33 6.93 25.41
CA VAL A 59 -1.22 8.10 25.46
C VAL A 59 -2.66 7.61 25.31
N ASN A 60 -3.55 8.02 26.21
CA ASN A 60 -4.98 7.76 26.09
C ASN A 60 -5.61 8.79 25.16
N PHE A 61 -6.06 8.37 23.97
CA PHE A 61 -6.64 9.25 22.96
C PHE A 61 -7.81 8.60 22.20
N SER A 62 -8.59 9.44 21.53
CA SER A 62 -9.58 9.05 20.52
C SER A 62 -9.18 9.63 19.17
N LEU A 63 -9.39 8.87 18.10
CA LEU A 63 -9.08 9.28 16.73
C LEU A 63 -10.39 9.65 16.01
N SER A 64 -10.47 10.84 15.45
CA SER A 64 -11.59 11.28 14.62
C SER A 64 -11.14 11.45 13.18
N VAL A 65 -11.96 10.98 12.24
CA VAL A 65 -11.77 11.17 10.81
C VAL A 65 -13.07 11.67 10.19
N LEU A 66 -12.99 12.47 9.13
CA LEU A 66 -14.20 13.00 8.49
C LEU A 66 -15.06 11.85 7.94
N THR A 67 -14.45 10.96 7.17
CA THR A 67 -15.11 9.82 6.51
C THR A 67 -14.19 8.59 6.53
N ILE A 68 -14.76 7.40 6.43
CA ILE A 68 -14.03 6.14 6.50
C ILE A 68 -12.94 6.00 5.42
N ASP A 69 -13.14 6.59 4.23
CA ASP A 69 -12.16 6.59 3.14
C ASP A 69 -10.90 7.41 3.43
N ARG A 70 -10.90 8.22 4.50
CA ARG A 70 -9.68 8.90 4.96
C ARG A 70 -8.69 7.91 5.56
N LEU A 71 -9.16 6.86 6.22
CA LEU A 71 -8.29 5.80 6.74
C LEU A 71 -7.56 5.04 5.62
N GLY A 72 -8.20 4.83 4.45
CA GLY A 72 -7.57 4.13 3.34
C GLY A 72 -8.47 4.04 2.11
N ARG A 73 -7.92 3.50 1.01
CA ARG A 73 -8.69 3.09 -0.18
C ARG A 73 -8.85 1.58 -0.26
N ASN A 74 -7.97 0.85 0.40
CA ASN A 74 -8.03 -0.60 0.48
C ASN A 74 -8.87 -0.99 1.69
N LEU A 75 -10.01 -1.63 1.44
CA LEU A 75 -10.94 -2.00 2.49
C LEU A 75 -10.31 -2.93 3.54
N ARG A 76 -9.44 -3.86 3.13
CA ARG A 76 -8.71 -4.72 4.07
C ARG A 76 -7.84 -3.91 5.03
N ASP A 77 -7.14 -2.88 4.51
CA ASP A 77 -6.33 -1.98 5.32
C ASP A 77 -7.18 -1.18 6.31
N ILE A 78 -8.35 -0.68 5.85
CA ILE A 78 -9.32 0.01 6.70
C ILE A 78 -9.78 -0.89 7.84
N ILE A 79 -10.23 -2.12 7.53
CA ILE A 79 -10.71 -3.09 8.53
C ILE A 79 -9.61 -3.44 9.53
N ASN A 80 -8.40 -3.73 9.05
CA ASN A 80 -7.25 -4.04 9.89
C ASN A 80 -6.89 -2.85 10.80
N THR A 81 -6.93 -1.63 10.27
CA THR A 81 -6.67 -0.41 11.03
C THR A 81 -7.71 -0.23 12.13
N ILE A 82 -9.00 -0.37 11.81
CA ILE A 82 -10.08 -0.27 12.82
C ILE A 82 -9.92 -1.35 13.90
N HIS A 83 -9.67 -2.60 13.51
CA HIS A 83 -9.47 -3.70 14.44
C HIS A 83 -8.29 -3.44 15.38
N PHE A 84 -7.16 -2.96 14.84
CA PHE A 84 -5.98 -2.61 15.60
C PHE A 84 -6.24 -1.57 16.70
N PHE A 85 -7.05 -0.54 16.41
CA PHE A 85 -7.45 0.48 17.39
C PHE A 85 -8.47 -0.08 18.40
N THR A 86 -9.45 -0.83 17.92
CA THR A 86 -10.52 -1.40 18.79
C THR A 86 -9.95 -2.38 19.83
N GLU A 87 -9.00 -3.24 19.44
CA GLU A 87 -8.30 -4.14 20.39
C GLU A 87 -7.58 -3.37 21.50
N ARG A 88 -7.10 -2.17 21.19
CA ARG A 88 -6.43 -1.29 22.15
C ARG A 88 -7.36 -0.34 22.90
N LYS A 89 -8.66 -0.52 22.74
CA LYS A 89 -9.70 0.34 23.34
C LYS A 89 -9.59 1.81 22.93
N ILE A 90 -9.06 2.07 21.73
CA ILE A 90 -8.98 3.41 21.17
C ILE A 90 -10.18 3.58 20.23
N THR A 91 -11.02 4.57 20.52
CA THR A 91 -12.21 4.88 19.71
C THR A 91 -11.81 5.57 18.42
N ILE A 92 -12.34 5.09 17.29
CA ILE A 92 -12.34 5.84 16.02
C ILE A 92 -13.74 6.40 15.81
N SER A 93 -13.83 7.72 15.57
CA SER A 93 -15.09 8.41 15.27
C SER A 93 -15.12 8.88 13.80
N PHE A 94 -16.15 8.49 13.08
CA PHE A 94 -16.44 8.93 11.71
C PHE A 94 -17.43 10.07 11.74
N ILE A 95 -16.91 11.32 11.59
CA ILE A 95 -17.68 12.55 11.84
C ILE A 95 -18.92 12.64 10.93
N SER A 96 -18.74 12.41 9.61
CA SER A 96 -19.85 12.52 8.64
C SER A 96 -20.94 11.46 8.82
N GLN A 97 -20.61 10.32 9.40
CA GLN A 97 -21.54 9.24 9.67
C GLN A 97 -22.11 9.28 11.10
N SER A 98 -21.64 10.19 11.94
CA SER A 98 -21.96 10.25 13.38
C SER A 98 -21.81 8.87 14.06
N LEU A 99 -20.75 8.13 13.70
CA LEU A 99 -20.53 6.77 14.10
C LEU A 99 -19.18 6.61 14.79
N SER A 100 -19.15 5.87 15.91
CA SER A 100 -17.93 5.55 16.64
C SER A 100 -17.75 4.04 16.76
N THR A 101 -16.51 3.56 16.69
CA THR A 101 -16.20 2.12 16.78
C THR A 101 -16.43 1.53 18.16
N LEU A 102 -16.27 2.34 19.21
CA LEU A 102 -16.59 1.97 20.58
C LEU A 102 -17.69 2.89 21.12
N ASP A 103 -18.52 2.36 21.99
CA ASP A 103 -19.50 3.12 22.77
C ASP A 103 -18.83 3.83 23.95
N ILE A 104 -19.62 4.62 24.70
CA ILE A 104 -19.16 5.38 25.88
C ILE A 104 -18.57 4.44 26.94
N ASP A 105 -19.09 3.22 27.06
CA ASP A 105 -18.63 2.20 28.00
C ASP A 105 -17.36 1.47 27.50
N GLY A 106 -16.80 1.84 26.36
CA GLY A 106 -15.62 1.20 25.75
C GLY A 106 -15.91 -0.18 25.15
N LYS A 107 -17.19 -0.52 24.94
CA LYS A 107 -17.63 -1.73 24.24
C LYS A 107 -17.69 -1.46 22.74
N GLU A 108 -17.49 -2.51 21.93
CA GLU A 108 -17.66 -2.40 20.47
C GLU A 108 -19.08 -1.97 20.14
N ASN A 109 -19.21 -0.92 19.33
CA ASN A 109 -20.50 -0.46 18.81
C ASN A 109 -21.01 -1.45 17.77
N PRO A 110 -22.14 -2.16 18.02
CA PRO A 110 -22.66 -3.18 17.10
C PRO A 110 -23.01 -2.62 15.72
N ILE A 111 -23.48 -1.38 15.65
CA ILE A 111 -23.83 -0.71 14.39
C ILE A 111 -22.58 -0.43 13.58
N ALA A 112 -21.51 0.07 14.23
CA ALA A 112 -20.23 0.30 13.56
C ALA A 112 -19.66 -1.02 13.03
N LYS A 113 -19.68 -2.08 13.82
CA LYS A 113 -19.22 -3.41 13.45
C LYS A 113 -19.98 -3.95 12.23
N MET A 114 -21.31 -3.83 12.24
CA MET A 114 -22.16 -4.24 11.13
C MET A 114 -21.84 -3.43 9.84
N MET A 115 -21.74 -2.10 9.94
CA MET A 115 -21.41 -1.24 8.79
C MET A 115 -20.04 -1.57 8.20
N ILE A 116 -19.02 -1.77 9.03
CA ILE A 116 -17.68 -2.14 8.59
C ILE A 116 -17.70 -3.51 7.89
N SER A 117 -18.47 -4.46 8.41
CA SER A 117 -18.62 -5.78 7.79
C SER A 117 -19.31 -5.71 6.43
N ILE A 118 -20.38 -4.91 6.30
CA ILE A 118 -21.08 -4.67 5.01
C ILE A 118 -20.14 -4.03 4.00
N LEU A 119 -19.40 -2.98 4.40
CA LEU A 119 -18.40 -2.35 3.53
C LEU A 119 -17.33 -3.37 3.09
N GLY A 120 -16.95 -4.31 3.97
CA GLY A 120 -16.07 -5.42 3.67
C GLY A 120 -16.57 -6.27 2.51
N VAL A 121 -17.78 -6.72 2.62
CA VAL A 121 -18.44 -7.55 1.58
C VAL A 121 -18.58 -6.79 0.27
N VAL A 122 -19.07 -5.54 0.31
CA VAL A 122 -19.24 -4.70 -0.90
C VAL A 122 -17.91 -4.51 -1.63
N GLY A 123 -16.83 -4.20 -0.91
CA GLY A 123 -15.52 -4.01 -1.52
C GLY A 123 -14.93 -5.29 -2.12
N GLU A 124 -15.23 -6.46 -1.58
CA GLU A 124 -14.84 -7.75 -2.18
C GLU A 124 -15.66 -8.04 -3.45
N MET A 125 -16.95 -7.73 -3.42
CA MET A 125 -17.82 -7.84 -4.61
C MET A 125 -17.33 -6.93 -5.74
N GLU A 126 -17.03 -5.66 -5.46
CA GLU A 126 -16.49 -4.73 -6.46
C GLU A 126 -15.17 -5.25 -7.08
N ARG A 127 -14.24 -5.78 -6.27
CA ARG A 127 -12.99 -6.36 -6.77
C ARG A 127 -13.25 -7.56 -7.68
N THR A 128 -14.17 -8.42 -7.31
CA THR A 128 -14.55 -9.59 -8.10
C THR A 128 -15.11 -9.15 -9.46
N GLN A 129 -16.03 -8.20 -9.47
CA GLN A 129 -16.61 -7.65 -10.70
C GLN A 129 -15.56 -6.98 -11.61
N ILE A 130 -14.60 -6.24 -11.02
CA ILE A 130 -13.50 -5.63 -11.79
C ILE A 130 -12.64 -6.72 -12.43
N ARG A 131 -12.30 -7.78 -11.69
CA ARG A 131 -11.52 -8.91 -12.19
C ARG A 131 -12.25 -9.65 -13.31
N GLU A 132 -13.53 -9.91 -13.15
CA GLU A 132 -14.37 -10.56 -14.18
C GLU A 132 -14.40 -9.73 -15.46
N ARG A 133 -14.72 -8.43 -15.39
CA ARG A 133 -14.68 -7.52 -16.54
C ARG A 133 -13.31 -7.48 -17.22
N GLN A 134 -12.22 -7.52 -16.44
CA GLN A 134 -10.87 -7.56 -16.99
C GLN A 134 -10.60 -8.86 -17.75
N VAL A 135 -11.00 -10.00 -17.19
CA VAL A 135 -10.87 -11.32 -17.86
C VAL A 135 -11.67 -11.36 -19.15
N GLU A 136 -12.91 -10.89 -19.12
CA GLU A 136 -13.76 -10.78 -20.31
C GLU A 136 -13.15 -9.85 -21.37
N GLY A 137 -12.66 -8.68 -20.96
CA GLY A 137 -11.98 -7.74 -21.85
C GLY A 137 -10.74 -8.34 -22.53
N ILE A 138 -9.93 -9.08 -21.76
CA ILE A 138 -8.76 -9.81 -22.31
C ILE A 138 -9.21 -10.90 -23.30
N LYS A 139 -10.28 -11.65 -22.96
CA LYS A 139 -10.84 -12.69 -23.84
C LYS A 139 -11.31 -12.12 -25.18
N LEU A 140 -12.07 -11.01 -25.13
CA LEU A 140 -12.53 -10.30 -26.31
C LEU A 140 -11.37 -9.72 -27.14
N ALA A 141 -10.37 -9.14 -26.50
CA ALA A 141 -9.17 -8.61 -27.18
C ALA A 141 -8.36 -9.72 -27.86
N LYS A 142 -8.28 -10.91 -27.26
CA LYS A 142 -7.66 -12.09 -27.87
C LYS A 142 -8.45 -12.55 -29.10
N LEU A 143 -9.79 -12.64 -29.00
CA LEU A 143 -10.65 -13.04 -30.14
C LEU A 143 -10.55 -12.05 -31.31
N LYS A 144 -10.42 -10.74 -31.01
CA LYS A 144 -10.23 -9.69 -32.03
C LYS A 144 -8.79 -9.59 -32.55
N GLY A 145 -7.85 -10.44 -32.08
CA GLY A 145 -6.44 -10.38 -32.48
C GLY A 145 -5.69 -9.12 -32.05
N ILE A 146 -6.31 -8.28 -31.21
CA ILE A 146 -5.73 -7.02 -30.71
C ILE A 146 -4.72 -7.30 -29.60
N TYR A 147 -4.91 -8.37 -28.83
CA TYR A 147 -4.03 -8.75 -27.73
C TYR A 147 -2.72 -9.33 -28.27
N LYS A 148 -1.75 -8.45 -28.48
CA LYS A 148 -0.38 -8.80 -28.88
C LYS A 148 0.48 -9.01 -27.62
N GLY A 149 0.18 -10.01 -26.82
CA GLY A 149 1.09 -10.44 -25.76
C GLY A 149 2.47 -10.79 -26.35
N ARG A 150 3.45 -11.03 -25.50
CA ARG A 150 4.77 -11.47 -25.94
C ARG A 150 4.61 -12.70 -26.84
N VAL A 151 5.12 -12.62 -28.07
CA VAL A 151 5.07 -13.74 -29.01
C VAL A 151 5.74 -14.94 -28.35
N THR A 152 5.04 -16.08 -28.32
CA THR A 152 5.58 -17.33 -27.75
C THR A 152 6.88 -17.67 -28.46
N GLY A 153 7.96 -17.90 -27.70
CA GLY A 153 9.30 -18.16 -28.26
C GLY A 153 10.13 -16.91 -28.56
N SER A 154 9.57 -15.69 -28.52
CA SER A 154 10.39 -14.49 -28.64
C SER A 154 11.20 -14.27 -27.37
N THR A 155 12.46 -14.63 -27.43
CA THR A 155 13.44 -14.28 -26.41
C THR A 155 14.20 -13.05 -26.87
N GLU A 156 14.48 -12.14 -25.96
CA GLU A 156 15.40 -11.03 -26.24
C GLU A 156 16.77 -11.64 -26.60
N ASP A 157 17.40 -11.11 -27.64
CA ASP A 157 18.75 -11.50 -28.01
C ASP A 157 19.69 -11.40 -26.82
N THR A 158 20.51 -12.47 -26.61
CA THR A 158 21.37 -12.60 -25.44
C THR A 158 22.37 -11.46 -25.34
N LEU A 159 22.99 -11.09 -26.45
CA LEU A 159 23.99 -10.02 -26.48
C LEU A 159 23.33 -8.65 -26.18
N LYS A 160 22.15 -8.43 -26.76
CA LYS A 160 21.36 -7.22 -26.48
C LYS A 160 20.91 -7.14 -25.01
N PHE A 161 20.52 -8.26 -24.41
CA PHE A 161 20.17 -8.33 -23.00
C PHE A 161 21.37 -8.06 -22.08
N LEU A 162 22.52 -8.70 -22.37
CA LEU A 162 23.75 -8.49 -21.60
C LEU A 162 24.35 -7.10 -21.80
N GLY A 163 24.17 -6.50 -22.98
CA GLY A 163 24.66 -5.16 -23.33
C GLY A 163 23.91 -4.01 -22.64
N LYS A 164 22.77 -4.25 -21.99
CA LYS A 164 22.10 -3.21 -21.18
C LYS A 164 23.02 -2.73 -20.07
N GLU A 165 23.15 -1.43 -19.88
CA GLU A 165 24.10 -0.79 -18.95
C GLU A 165 24.17 -1.48 -17.57
N LYS A 166 23.00 -1.65 -16.91
CA LYS A 166 22.95 -2.31 -15.60
C LYS A 166 23.34 -3.79 -15.64
N ASN A 167 22.97 -4.49 -16.72
CA ASN A 167 23.26 -5.90 -16.88
C ASN A 167 24.74 -6.12 -17.23
N ASN A 168 25.33 -5.25 -18.03
CA ASN A 168 26.76 -5.27 -18.35
C ASN A 168 27.60 -5.01 -17.10
N LYS A 169 27.23 -3.99 -16.29
CA LYS A 169 27.89 -3.73 -15.01
C LYS A 169 27.77 -4.93 -14.05
N ALA A 170 26.61 -5.59 -14.01
CA ALA A 170 26.44 -6.81 -13.21
C ALA A 170 27.32 -7.97 -13.73
N LEU A 171 27.45 -8.12 -15.06
CA LEU A 171 28.31 -9.11 -15.68
C LEU A 171 29.80 -8.87 -15.35
N GLU A 172 30.26 -7.63 -15.38
CA GLU A 172 31.63 -7.26 -15.00
C GLU A 172 31.94 -7.60 -13.53
N LEU A 173 30.99 -7.32 -12.62
CA LEU A 173 31.14 -7.66 -11.20
C LEU A 173 31.15 -9.19 -10.97
N LEU A 174 30.35 -9.94 -11.75
CA LEU A 174 30.39 -11.40 -11.75
C LEU A 174 31.76 -11.93 -12.18
N LYS A 175 32.38 -11.34 -13.23
CA LYS A 175 33.76 -11.68 -13.67
C LYS A 175 34.81 -11.42 -12.58
N LYS A 176 34.60 -10.41 -11.74
CA LYS A 176 35.44 -10.06 -10.60
C LYS A 176 35.18 -10.93 -9.35
N GLY A 177 34.27 -11.92 -9.42
CA GLY A 177 33.98 -12.85 -8.32
C GLY A 177 33.04 -12.34 -7.23
N TYR A 178 32.33 -11.21 -7.43
CA TYR A 178 31.37 -10.72 -6.45
C TYR A 178 30.15 -11.65 -6.32
N LYS A 179 29.60 -11.75 -5.11
CA LYS A 179 28.39 -12.54 -4.85
C LYS A 179 27.15 -11.82 -5.40
N ALA A 180 26.14 -12.59 -5.84
CA ALA A 180 24.89 -12.05 -6.42
C ALA A 180 24.18 -11.02 -5.53
N ILE A 181 24.24 -11.19 -4.20
CA ILE A 181 23.66 -10.25 -3.22
C ILE A 181 24.38 -8.91 -3.24
N GLU A 182 25.72 -8.91 -3.32
CA GLU A 182 26.54 -7.70 -3.39
C GLU A 182 26.29 -6.95 -4.70
N ILE A 183 26.27 -7.70 -5.81
CA ILE A 183 25.98 -7.14 -7.13
C ILE A 183 24.58 -6.50 -7.18
N SER A 184 23.58 -7.14 -6.57
CA SER A 184 22.22 -6.59 -6.46
C SER A 184 22.20 -5.24 -5.73
N LYS A 185 22.96 -5.13 -4.62
CA LYS A 185 23.08 -3.87 -3.86
C LYS A 185 23.78 -2.76 -4.66
N ILE A 186 24.80 -3.12 -5.43
CA ILE A 186 25.62 -2.13 -6.21
C ILE A 186 24.88 -1.66 -7.47
N THR A 187 24.23 -2.59 -8.18
CA THR A 187 23.63 -2.31 -9.52
C THR A 187 22.14 -2.04 -9.48
N GLY A 188 21.44 -2.35 -8.38
CA GLY A 188 19.99 -2.33 -8.28
C GLY A 188 19.29 -3.42 -9.12
N VAL A 189 20.03 -4.38 -9.68
CA VAL A 189 19.49 -5.49 -10.47
C VAL A 189 18.99 -6.58 -9.54
N HIS A 190 17.79 -7.09 -9.78
CA HIS A 190 17.22 -8.16 -8.96
C HIS A 190 18.04 -9.45 -9.04
N ILE A 191 18.18 -10.19 -7.94
CA ILE A 191 19.01 -11.40 -7.82
C ILE A 191 18.68 -12.45 -8.90
N ASN A 192 17.41 -12.67 -9.21
CA ASN A 192 17.00 -13.60 -10.28
C ASN A 192 17.53 -13.18 -11.66
N THR A 193 17.61 -11.86 -11.91
CA THR A 193 18.19 -11.32 -13.14
C THR A 193 19.71 -11.53 -13.16
N ILE A 194 20.39 -11.36 -12.05
CA ILE A 194 21.83 -11.62 -11.92
C ILE A 194 22.13 -13.11 -12.15
N THR A 195 21.32 -14.00 -11.60
CA THR A 195 21.42 -15.45 -11.87
C THR A 195 21.26 -15.77 -13.35
N LYS A 196 20.31 -15.10 -14.04
CA LYS A 196 20.15 -15.22 -15.49
C LYS A 196 21.37 -14.69 -16.25
N ILE A 197 21.90 -13.53 -15.85
CA ILE A 197 23.12 -12.94 -16.45
C ILE A 197 24.30 -13.89 -16.28
N LYS A 198 24.49 -14.49 -15.11
CA LYS A 198 25.53 -15.49 -14.85
C LYS A 198 25.38 -16.70 -15.80
N LYS A 199 24.17 -17.25 -15.89
CA LYS A 199 23.90 -18.42 -16.78
C LYS A 199 24.18 -18.09 -18.24
N LEU A 200 23.74 -16.94 -18.73
CA LEU A 200 23.96 -16.51 -20.12
C LEU A 200 25.44 -16.16 -20.36
N GLY A 201 26.11 -15.51 -19.41
CA GLY A 201 27.53 -15.20 -19.48
C GLY A 201 28.43 -16.44 -19.50
N LEU A 202 28.06 -17.53 -18.81
CA LEU A 202 28.73 -18.81 -18.89
C LEU A 202 28.54 -19.47 -20.26
N GLN A 203 27.32 -19.42 -20.84
CA GLN A 203 27.02 -19.94 -22.18
C GLN A 203 27.85 -19.24 -23.27
N GLU A 204 28.00 -17.92 -23.15
CA GLU A 204 28.80 -17.10 -24.09
C GLU A 204 30.31 -17.09 -23.74
N LYS A 205 30.78 -17.93 -22.78
CA LYS A 205 32.16 -17.95 -22.29
C LYS A 205 32.70 -16.61 -21.77
N LEU A 206 31.81 -15.77 -21.30
CA LEU A 206 32.13 -14.42 -20.78
C LEU A 206 32.41 -14.41 -19.28
N VAL A 207 32.13 -15.47 -18.55
CA VAL A 207 32.36 -15.61 -17.11
C VAL A 207 33.02 -16.99 -16.87
N ASN A 208 34.02 -17.04 -15.98
CA ASN A 208 34.62 -18.30 -15.54
C ASN A 208 33.65 -19.03 -14.60
N SER A 209 33.64 -20.35 -14.63
CA SER A 209 32.78 -21.24 -13.84
C SER A 209 33.00 -21.11 -12.32
#